data_7b5baa5c35190a8141f3ccbf415bd6c9
#
_entry.id   7b5baa5c35190a8141f3ccbf415bd6c9
#
_cell.length_a   1.000
_cell.length_b   1.000
_cell.length_c   1.000
_cell.angle_alpha   90.00
_cell.angle_beta   90.00
_cell.angle_gamma   90.00
#
_symmetry.space_group_name_H-M   'P 1'
#
loop_
_entity.id
_entity.type
_entity.pdbx_description
1 polymer ?
#
loop_
_entity_poly.entity_id
_entity_poly.type
_entity_poly.pdbx_seq_one_letter_code
_entity_poly.pdbx_strand_id
1 'polypeptide(L)'
;RDFTCHTPATNAEAVLESLKESVPQNRFSTLRRPLAGMATAAATRARAETCFPAQSIKALGKTNLNVTPVGFGSYRVIDEDESHRQALEDALSAGINLIDTSTNYSDGRSERLIGRVLSSMVRAGNLSREEVVVVSKVGYIQGSNLLSVKKRSQPFKDVVEYNDSLWHCIHPDFIEEQISESTQRLSLKTLDICLLHNPEYFLLHAQRVGGGTRPQLVSEMQRRLKEAFTQLEKERKTGRIGYYGISSNTFADKGQSFTTLSISDCMDIAHDVAGEEHGFRVIQLPFNLIEAGALCERNTGVNT
;
A
#
# COMPACT_ATOMS: atom_id res chain seq x y z
N ARG A 1 49.13 13.24 2.09
CA ARG A 1 48.87 12.36 3.25
C ARG A 1 47.58 11.63 2.93
N ASP A 2 47.74 10.38 2.50
CA ASP A 2 46.66 9.47 2.15
C ASP A 2 46.01 8.94 3.41
N PHE A 3 44.69 9.10 3.53
CA PHE A 3 43.87 8.41 4.51
C PHE A 3 43.15 7.25 3.80
N THR A 4 43.75 6.07 3.84
CA THR A 4 43.06 4.82 3.51
C THR A 4 42.24 4.38 4.71
N CYS A 5 40.94 4.51 4.62
CA CYS A 5 39.98 3.97 5.59
C CYS A 5 39.75 2.47 5.26
N HIS A 6 40.36 1.58 6.06
CA HIS A 6 40.03 0.15 6.03
C HIS A 6 38.78 -0.10 6.83
N THR A 7 37.67 -0.34 6.18
CA THR A 7 36.47 -0.97 6.78
C THR A 7 36.67 -2.49 6.77
N PRO A 8 36.56 -3.20 7.89
CA PRO A 8 36.61 -4.66 7.90
C PRO A 8 35.34 -5.20 7.23
N ALA A 9 35.52 -6.13 6.29
CA ALA A 9 34.44 -6.92 5.69
C ALA A 9 33.73 -7.69 6.80
N THR A 10 32.55 -7.23 7.22
CA THR A 10 31.67 -7.96 8.12
C THR A 10 31.12 -9.17 7.35
N ASN A 11 31.39 -10.34 7.89
CA ASN A 11 31.11 -11.63 7.35
C ASN A 11 29.58 -11.83 7.19
N ALA A 12 29.07 -11.61 5.99
CA ALA A 12 27.63 -11.70 5.66
C ALA A 12 27.07 -13.11 5.91
N GLU A 13 27.93 -14.15 5.88
CA GLU A 13 27.54 -15.53 6.17
C GLU A 13 27.27 -15.75 7.68
N ALA A 14 28.05 -15.16 8.56
CA ALA A 14 27.84 -15.26 10.01
C ALA A 14 26.54 -14.56 10.47
N VAL A 15 26.16 -13.45 9.79
CA VAL A 15 24.88 -12.77 10.04
C VAL A 15 23.71 -13.59 9.52
N LEU A 16 23.86 -14.27 8.39
CA LEU A 16 22.86 -15.17 7.82
C LEU A 16 22.67 -16.45 8.68
N GLU A 17 23.72 -16.95 9.30
CA GLU A 17 23.65 -18.13 10.17
C GLU A 17 23.01 -17.78 11.53
N SER A 18 23.34 -16.63 12.11
CA SER A 18 22.71 -16.10 13.33
C SER A 18 21.19 -15.83 13.14
N LEU A 19 20.76 -15.46 11.94
CA LEU A 19 19.34 -15.28 11.60
C LEU A 19 18.59 -16.60 11.41
N LYS A 20 19.28 -17.70 11.12
CA LYS A 20 18.66 -19.04 10.99
C LYS A 20 18.37 -19.70 12.34
N GLU A 21 19.13 -19.39 13.38
CA GLU A 21 18.99 -20.01 14.71
C GLU A 21 17.99 -19.29 15.64
N SER A 22 17.54 -18.08 15.32
CA SER A 22 16.72 -17.26 16.22
C SER A 22 15.22 -17.22 15.92
N VAL A 23 14.69 -18.05 14.99
CA VAL A 23 13.26 -18.14 14.73
C VAL A 23 12.66 -19.39 15.37
N PRO A 24 12.01 -19.29 16.52
CA PRO A 24 11.19 -20.38 17.03
C PRO A 24 9.98 -20.57 16.11
N GLN A 25 10.03 -21.60 15.28
CA GLN A 25 8.98 -21.91 14.30
C GLN A 25 7.66 -22.43 14.90
N ASN A 26 7.35 -22.21 16.18
CA ASN A 26 6.12 -22.82 16.72
C ASN A 26 5.54 -22.13 17.97
N ARG A 27 5.10 -20.86 17.86
CA ARG A 27 4.19 -20.26 18.86
C ARG A 27 2.97 -19.51 18.30
N PHE A 28 2.64 -19.65 17.02
CA PHE A 28 1.51 -18.91 16.41
C PHE A 28 0.40 -19.79 15.78
N SER A 29 0.16 -20.97 16.33
CA SER A 29 -0.94 -21.84 15.88
C SER A 29 -2.19 -21.75 16.73
N THR A 30 -2.62 -20.55 17.11
CA THR A 30 -4.05 -20.27 17.27
C THR A 30 -4.45 -19.43 16.09
N LEU A 31 -4.98 -20.06 15.05
CA LEU A 31 -5.68 -19.42 13.92
C LEU A 31 -6.80 -18.54 14.49
N ARG A 32 -6.45 -17.31 14.89
CA ARG A 32 -7.47 -16.34 15.28
C ARG A 32 -8.28 -16.05 14.04
N ARG A 33 -9.62 -16.24 14.10
CA ARG A 33 -10.50 -15.95 12.98
C ARG A 33 -10.29 -14.50 12.53
N PRO A 34 -10.06 -14.23 11.23
CA PRO A 34 -9.96 -12.89 10.72
C PRO A 34 -11.18 -12.05 11.08
N LEU A 35 -10.99 -10.78 11.35
CA LEU A 35 -12.08 -9.83 11.59
C LEU A 35 -12.93 -9.72 10.33
N ALA A 36 -14.22 -9.95 10.49
CA ALA A 36 -15.20 -9.76 9.43
C ALA A 36 -15.65 -8.31 9.35
N GLY A 37 -16.24 -7.92 8.22
CA GLY A 37 -16.69 -6.56 7.98
C GLY A 37 -15.60 -5.67 7.37
N MET A 38 -16.00 -4.45 7.04
CA MET A 38 -15.15 -3.38 6.54
C MET A 38 -15.66 -2.05 7.09
N ALA A 39 -14.89 -0.99 6.94
CA ALA A 39 -15.29 0.36 7.33
C ALA A 39 -16.61 0.78 6.68
N THR A 40 -17.47 1.47 7.44
CA THR A 40 -18.74 2.00 6.94
C THR A 40 -18.83 3.52 7.15
N ALA A 41 -19.62 4.19 6.31
CA ALA A 41 -19.80 5.63 6.41
C ALA A 41 -20.30 6.07 7.79
N ALA A 42 -21.26 5.36 8.35
CA ALA A 42 -21.86 5.68 9.64
C ALA A 42 -20.88 5.46 10.81
N ALA A 43 -20.23 4.29 10.86
CA ALA A 43 -19.31 3.95 11.96
C ALA A 43 -18.05 4.82 11.94
N THR A 44 -17.45 5.05 10.76
CA THR A 44 -16.28 5.92 10.62
C THR A 44 -16.58 7.36 10.99
N ARG A 45 -17.79 7.86 10.65
CA ARG A 45 -18.22 9.19 11.06
C ARG A 45 -18.40 9.28 12.57
N ALA A 46 -19.17 8.38 13.16
CA ALA A 46 -19.42 8.36 14.59
C ALA A 46 -18.10 8.29 15.37
N ARG A 47 -17.14 7.46 14.92
CA ARG A 47 -15.81 7.36 15.54
C ARG A 47 -15.05 8.68 15.47
N ALA A 48 -14.94 9.30 14.30
CA ALA A 48 -14.20 10.53 14.13
C ALA A 48 -14.79 11.69 14.96
N GLU A 49 -16.13 11.78 15.07
CA GLU A 49 -16.84 12.81 15.82
C GLU A 49 -16.61 12.71 17.35
N THR A 50 -16.11 11.58 17.87
CA THR A 50 -15.79 11.46 19.31
C THR A 50 -14.61 12.36 19.73
N CYS A 51 -13.67 12.64 18.83
CA CYS A 51 -12.41 13.31 19.16
C CYS A 51 -12.07 14.50 18.26
N PHE A 52 -12.77 14.64 17.12
CA PHE A 52 -12.50 15.73 16.16
C PHE A 52 -13.76 16.55 15.89
N PRO A 53 -13.63 17.89 15.72
CA PRO A 53 -14.73 18.72 15.31
C PRO A 53 -15.31 18.26 13.96
N ALA A 54 -16.63 18.23 13.83
CA ALA A 54 -17.31 17.70 12.64
C ALA A 54 -16.84 18.37 11.33
N GLN A 55 -16.48 19.65 11.34
CA GLN A 55 -15.98 20.38 10.17
C GLN A 55 -14.59 19.93 9.70
N SER A 56 -13.80 19.30 10.56
CA SER A 56 -12.48 18.77 10.21
C SER A 56 -12.52 17.36 9.61
N ILE A 57 -13.63 16.66 9.80
CA ILE A 57 -13.83 15.30 9.27
C ILE A 57 -14.19 15.41 7.79
N LYS A 58 -13.55 14.61 6.97
CA LYS A 58 -13.76 14.60 5.51
C LYS A 58 -14.24 13.25 5.03
N ALA A 59 -15.20 13.26 4.14
CA ALA A 59 -15.50 12.09 3.33
C ALA A 59 -14.33 11.83 2.37
N LEU A 60 -13.85 10.57 2.34
CA LEU A 60 -12.80 10.15 1.42
C LEU A 60 -13.40 9.93 0.02
N GLY A 61 -13.61 11.06 -0.67
CA GLY A 61 -14.21 11.08 -2.00
C GLY A 61 -15.55 10.33 -2.07
N LYS A 62 -15.76 9.62 -3.16
CA LYS A 62 -16.98 8.82 -3.42
C LYS A 62 -17.03 7.50 -2.65
N THR A 63 -16.09 7.23 -1.73
CA THR A 63 -16.20 6.05 -0.82
C THR A 63 -17.25 6.26 0.25
N ASN A 64 -17.59 7.51 0.56
CA ASN A 64 -18.42 7.95 1.69
C ASN A 64 -17.84 7.59 3.08
N LEU A 65 -16.63 6.99 3.15
CA LEU A 65 -15.94 6.77 4.42
C LEU A 65 -15.48 8.10 5.00
N ASN A 66 -15.77 8.34 6.26
CA ASN A 66 -15.39 9.59 6.92
C ASN A 66 -14.09 9.38 7.69
N VAL A 67 -13.07 10.15 7.33
CA VAL A 67 -11.73 10.00 7.91
C VAL A 67 -11.35 11.23 8.72
N THR A 68 -10.57 10.98 9.76
CA THR A 68 -9.93 12.02 10.56
C THR A 68 -8.90 12.79 9.72
N PRO A 69 -8.64 14.07 10.03
CA PRO A 69 -7.68 14.90 9.27
C PRO A 69 -6.24 14.39 9.35
N VAL A 70 -5.95 13.54 10.35
CA VAL A 70 -4.67 12.88 10.55
C VAL A 70 -4.90 11.38 10.56
N GLY A 71 -4.06 10.63 9.84
CA GLY A 71 -4.03 9.16 9.84
C GLY A 71 -2.76 8.63 10.52
N PHE A 72 -2.77 7.36 10.89
CA PHE A 72 -1.59 6.65 11.40
C PHE A 72 -0.80 6.05 10.24
N GLY A 73 0.38 6.61 9.94
CA GLY A 73 1.32 6.07 8.95
C GLY A 73 2.29 5.06 9.57
N SER A 74 2.44 3.91 8.95
CA SER A 74 3.16 2.77 9.54
C SER A 74 4.45 2.37 8.81
N TYR A 75 5.06 3.26 8.03
CA TYR A 75 6.21 2.97 7.16
C TYR A 75 7.39 2.28 7.88
N ARG A 76 7.70 2.68 9.13
CA ARG A 76 8.80 2.11 9.93
C ARG A 76 8.33 1.29 11.13
N VAL A 77 7.06 0.97 11.18
CA VAL A 77 6.48 0.20 12.28
C VAL A 77 6.88 -1.27 12.14
N ILE A 78 7.30 -1.88 13.25
CA ILE A 78 7.66 -3.30 13.35
C ILE A 78 6.89 -3.96 14.49
N ASP A 79 6.63 -5.25 14.34
CA ASP A 79 5.74 -5.98 15.25
C ASP A 79 6.41 -6.48 16.54
N GLU A 80 7.72 -6.40 16.63
CA GLU A 80 8.49 -6.74 17.82
C GLU A 80 8.68 -5.55 18.79
N ASP A 81 8.35 -4.31 18.36
CA ASP A 81 8.55 -3.10 19.16
C ASP A 81 7.27 -2.74 19.92
N GLU A 82 7.34 -2.80 21.23
CA GLU A 82 6.22 -2.48 22.12
C GLU A 82 5.80 -1.01 22.04
N SER A 83 6.74 -0.09 21.79
CA SER A 83 6.43 1.33 21.64
C SER A 83 5.60 1.60 20.38
N HIS A 84 5.85 0.84 19.31
CA HIS A 84 5.05 0.92 18.09
C HIS A 84 3.62 0.39 18.30
N ARG A 85 3.48 -0.69 19.09
CA ARG A 85 2.17 -1.22 19.47
C ARG A 85 1.38 -0.18 20.28
N GLN A 86 2.01 0.39 21.30
CA GLN A 86 1.40 1.40 22.15
C GLN A 86 1.01 2.65 21.36
N ALA A 87 1.89 3.13 20.46
CA ALA A 87 1.60 4.29 19.61
C ALA A 87 0.35 4.08 18.73
N LEU A 88 0.16 2.88 18.17
CA LEU A 88 -1.04 2.58 17.38
C LEU A 88 -2.29 2.49 18.27
N GLU A 89 -2.19 1.85 19.44
CA GLU A 89 -3.31 1.78 20.39
C GLU A 89 -3.71 3.16 20.91
N ASP A 90 -2.75 4.02 21.22
CA ASP A 90 -3.00 5.41 21.64
C ASP A 90 -3.65 6.24 20.51
N ALA A 91 -3.14 6.10 19.28
CA ALA A 91 -3.72 6.78 18.12
C ALA A 91 -5.19 6.38 17.90
N LEU A 92 -5.47 5.06 17.93
CA LEU A 92 -6.84 4.56 17.81
C LEU A 92 -7.69 5.03 18.99
N SER A 93 -7.18 4.99 20.22
CA SER A 93 -7.91 5.45 21.41
C SER A 93 -8.21 6.96 21.37
N ALA A 94 -7.32 7.75 20.75
CA ALA A 94 -7.51 9.17 20.49
C ALA A 94 -8.48 9.47 19.31
N GLY A 95 -9.15 8.44 18.75
CA GLY A 95 -10.17 8.61 17.71
C GLY A 95 -9.66 8.63 16.28
N ILE A 96 -8.34 8.51 16.04
CA ILE A 96 -7.80 8.34 14.68
C ILE A 96 -8.40 7.06 14.08
N ASN A 97 -8.92 7.18 12.85
CA ASN A 97 -9.65 6.09 12.20
C ASN A 97 -9.16 5.75 10.79
N LEU A 98 -8.00 6.28 10.39
CA LEU A 98 -7.32 5.96 9.14
C LEU A 98 -5.94 5.40 9.43
N ILE A 99 -5.67 4.18 8.96
CA ILE A 99 -4.36 3.52 9.06
C ILE A 99 -3.81 3.31 7.66
N ASP A 100 -2.60 3.80 7.40
CA ASP A 100 -1.86 3.60 6.16
C ASP A 100 -0.69 2.63 6.37
N THR A 101 -0.68 1.54 5.61
CA THR A 101 0.37 0.53 5.59
C THR A 101 0.69 0.08 4.17
N SER A 102 1.55 -0.93 4.04
CA SER A 102 1.89 -1.56 2.76
C SER A 102 2.49 -2.96 3.00
N THR A 103 2.36 -3.84 2.01
CA THR A 103 2.93 -5.19 2.03
C THR A 103 4.45 -5.21 2.27
N ASN A 104 5.18 -4.21 1.77
CA ASN A 104 6.63 -4.12 1.90
C ASN A 104 7.11 -3.37 3.16
N TYR A 105 6.21 -2.71 3.93
CA TYR A 105 6.64 -1.96 5.11
C TYR A 105 7.19 -2.89 6.19
N SER A 106 8.47 -2.69 6.50
CA SER A 106 9.21 -3.55 7.43
C SER A 106 9.08 -5.04 7.12
N ASP A 107 9.04 -5.41 5.84
CA ASP A 107 8.89 -6.80 5.37
C ASP A 107 7.62 -7.48 5.89
N GLY A 108 6.49 -6.77 5.81
CA GLY A 108 5.16 -7.21 6.26
C GLY A 108 4.94 -7.15 7.78
N ARG A 109 5.94 -6.77 8.57
CA ARG A 109 5.82 -6.66 10.03
C ARG A 109 4.86 -5.55 10.46
N SER A 110 4.80 -4.46 9.68
CA SER A 110 3.82 -3.39 9.91
C SER A 110 2.38 -3.92 9.83
N GLU A 111 2.03 -4.68 8.78
CA GLU A 111 0.70 -5.29 8.66
C GLU A 111 0.42 -6.27 9.82
N ARG A 112 1.42 -7.07 10.24
CA ARG A 112 1.25 -7.98 11.38
C ARG A 112 0.96 -7.25 12.69
N LEU A 113 1.64 -6.13 12.97
CA LEU A 113 1.36 -5.32 14.15
C LEU A 113 -0.07 -4.79 14.11
N ILE A 114 -0.45 -4.15 13.00
CA ILE A 114 -1.81 -3.59 12.81
C ILE A 114 -2.86 -4.69 13.02
N GLY A 115 -2.69 -5.84 12.40
CA GLY A 115 -3.61 -6.98 12.57
C GLY A 115 -3.77 -7.45 14.01
N ARG A 116 -2.66 -7.49 14.78
CA ARG A 116 -2.69 -7.84 16.22
C ARG A 116 -3.42 -6.79 17.03
N VAL A 117 -3.11 -5.52 16.85
CA VAL A 117 -3.73 -4.42 17.61
C VAL A 117 -5.23 -4.34 17.32
N LEU A 118 -5.63 -4.30 16.05
CA LEU A 118 -7.04 -4.28 15.68
C LEU A 118 -7.80 -5.50 16.23
N SER A 119 -7.22 -6.69 16.09
CA SER A 119 -7.83 -7.91 16.63
C SER A 119 -7.98 -7.87 18.14
N SER A 120 -7.02 -7.30 18.86
CA SER A 120 -7.07 -7.15 20.32
C SER A 120 -8.15 -6.17 20.73
N MET A 121 -8.15 -4.96 20.17
CA MET A 121 -9.09 -3.89 20.54
C MET A 121 -10.53 -4.24 20.18
N VAL A 122 -10.77 -4.87 19.01
CA VAL A 122 -12.11 -5.29 18.61
C VAL A 122 -12.65 -6.38 19.52
N ARG A 123 -11.84 -7.38 19.87
CA ARG A 123 -12.27 -8.46 20.79
C ARG A 123 -12.47 -7.98 22.22
N ALA A 124 -11.77 -6.95 22.63
CA ALA A 124 -11.96 -6.31 23.94
C ALA A 124 -13.21 -5.40 23.98
N GLY A 125 -13.86 -5.14 22.84
CA GLY A 125 -14.99 -4.22 22.73
C GLY A 125 -14.62 -2.74 22.78
N ASN A 126 -13.34 -2.42 22.64
CA ASN A 126 -12.83 -1.03 22.64
C ASN A 126 -12.95 -0.36 21.27
N LEU A 127 -13.18 -1.15 20.22
CA LEU A 127 -13.24 -0.71 18.82
C LEU A 127 -14.16 -1.65 18.03
N SER A 128 -14.91 -1.12 17.07
CA SER A 128 -15.57 -1.91 16.04
C SER A 128 -14.73 -1.93 14.74
N ARG A 129 -14.77 -3.04 14.01
CA ARG A 129 -14.06 -3.16 12.73
C ARG A 129 -14.55 -2.10 11.73
N GLU A 130 -15.81 -1.76 11.77
CA GLU A 130 -16.47 -0.81 10.88
C GLU A 130 -16.07 0.64 11.12
N GLU A 131 -15.40 0.94 12.25
CA GLU A 131 -14.99 2.28 12.64
C GLU A 131 -13.65 2.72 12.02
N VAL A 132 -12.83 1.78 11.50
CA VAL A 132 -11.46 2.03 11.07
C VAL A 132 -11.28 1.70 9.60
N VAL A 133 -10.71 2.65 8.86
CA VAL A 133 -10.28 2.50 7.46
C VAL A 133 -8.84 2.01 7.44
N VAL A 134 -8.61 0.84 6.88
CA VAL A 134 -7.27 0.27 6.68
C VAL A 134 -6.91 0.34 5.21
N VAL A 135 -5.83 1.05 4.91
CA VAL A 135 -5.24 1.17 3.57
C VAL A 135 -3.96 0.33 3.52
N SER A 136 -3.87 -0.60 2.59
CA SER A 136 -2.60 -1.27 2.28
C SER A 136 -2.28 -1.13 0.79
N LYS A 137 -1.04 -1.49 0.40
CA LYS A 137 -0.55 -1.26 -0.94
C LYS A 137 0.18 -2.48 -1.47
N VAL A 138 0.08 -2.71 -2.78
CA VAL A 138 0.74 -3.81 -3.51
C VAL A 138 1.54 -3.27 -4.69
N GLY A 139 2.69 -3.87 -4.97
CA GLY A 139 3.55 -3.46 -6.10
C GLY A 139 5.01 -3.79 -5.87
N TYR A 140 5.55 -3.46 -4.71
CA TYR A 140 6.94 -3.72 -4.39
C TYR A 140 7.23 -5.19 -4.13
N ILE A 141 8.37 -5.66 -4.67
CA ILE A 141 8.95 -6.97 -4.41
C ILE A 141 10.31 -6.72 -3.74
N GLN A 142 10.37 -6.85 -2.43
CA GLN A 142 11.54 -6.56 -1.60
C GLN A 142 11.67 -7.59 -0.47
N GLY A 143 12.79 -7.63 0.23
CA GLY A 143 13.00 -8.45 1.41
C GLY A 143 12.68 -9.94 1.20
N SER A 144 11.92 -10.53 2.10
CA SER A 144 11.52 -11.95 2.05
C SER A 144 10.66 -12.27 0.81
N ASN A 145 9.83 -11.33 0.37
CA ASN A 145 9.02 -11.47 -0.85
C ASN A 145 9.92 -11.59 -2.09
N LEU A 146 11.00 -10.80 -2.20
CA LEU A 146 11.97 -10.91 -3.30
C LEU A 146 12.65 -12.28 -3.34
N LEU A 147 13.03 -12.80 -2.16
CA LEU A 147 13.61 -14.13 -2.06
C LEU A 147 12.63 -15.23 -2.48
N SER A 148 11.36 -15.07 -2.15
CA SER A 148 10.29 -15.99 -2.56
C SER A 148 10.07 -15.94 -4.07
N VAL A 149 9.95 -14.74 -4.64
CA VAL A 149 9.72 -14.55 -6.09
C VAL A 149 10.88 -15.10 -6.92
N LYS A 150 12.13 -14.88 -6.49
CA LYS A 150 13.32 -15.45 -7.17
C LYS A 150 13.36 -16.99 -7.17
N LYS A 151 12.71 -17.66 -6.21
CA LYS A 151 12.66 -19.11 -6.10
C LYS A 151 11.49 -19.76 -6.86
N ARG A 152 10.60 -18.96 -7.45
CA ARG A 152 9.41 -19.48 -8.14
C ARG A 152 9.83 -20.28 -9.38
N SER A 153 9.21 -21.43 -9.57
CA SER A 153 9.34 -22.22 -10.81
C SER A 153 8.67 -21.55 -12.01
N GLN A 154 7.63 -20.74 -11.74
CA GLN A 154 6.94 -19.93 -12.74
C GLN A 154 7.01 -18.47 -12.31
N PRO A 155 7.85 -17.65 -12.96
CA PRO A 155 7.95 -16.23 -12.68
C PRO A 155 6.63 -15.49 -12.95
N PHE A 156 6.36 -14.42 -12.20
CA PHE A 156 5.31 -13.50 -12.55
C PHE A 156 5.64 -12.82 -13.88
N LYS A 157 4.62 -12.50 -14.65
CA LYS A 157 4.78 -11.67 -15.84
C LYS A 157 4.94 -10.20 -15.45
N ASP A 158 5.44 -9.39 -16.37
CA ASP A 158 5.54 -7.94 -16.23
C ASP A 158 6.35 -7.44 -15.01
N VAL A 159 7.21 -8.28 -14.46
CA VAL A 159 8.12 -7.88 -13.38
C VAL A 159 9.12 -6.84 -13.89
N VAL A 160 9.29 -5.79 -13.12
CA VAL A 160 10.31 -4.76 -13.31
C VAL A 160 11.45 -5.02 -12.32
N GLU A 161 12.57 -5.50 -12.81
CA GLU A 161 13.79 -5.71 -12.01
C GLU A 161 14.55 -4.39 -11.89
N TYR A 162 14.10 -3.51 -10.99
CA TYR A 162 14.65 -2.17 -10.88
C TYR A 162 16.12 -2.16 -10.42
N ASN A 163 16.47 -2.99 -9.43
CA ASN A 163 17.82 -3.28 -8.99
C ASN A 163 17.86 -4.60 -8.20
N ASP A 164 19.03 -4.98 -7.67
CA ASP A 164 19.24 -6.27 -6.99
C ASP A 164 18.36 -6.50 -5.75
N SER A 165 17.91 -5.42 -5.11
CA SER A 165 17.14 -5.43 -3.86
C SER A 165 15.70 -4.97 -4.01
N LEU A 166 15.32 -4.42 -5.16
CA LEU A 166 14.01 -3.88 -5.42
C LEU A 166 13.52 -4.28 -6.80
N TRP A 167 12.48 -5.10 -6.83
CA TRP A 167 11.68 -5.38 -8.00
C TRP A 167 10.27 -4.83 -7.82
N HIS A 168 9.52 -4.74 -8.89
CA HIS A 168 8.16 -4.21 -8.88
C HIS A 168 7.25 -4.98 -9.82
N CYS A 169 5.99 -5.21 -9.44
CA CYS A 169 5.01 -5.89 -10.27
C CYS A 169 3.59 -5.45 -9.94
N ILE A 170 2.78 -5.22 -10.97
CA ILE A 170 1.34 -4.99 -10.88
C ILE A 170 0.54 -5.98 -11.75
N HIS A 171 1.15 -7.12 -12.11
CA HIS A 171 0.44 -8.16 -12.85
C HIS A 171 -0.69 -8.76 -12.00
N PRO A 172 -1.83 -9.14 -12.59
CA PRO A 172 -2.99 -9.72 -11.89
C PRO A 172 -2.65 -10.83 -10.89
N ASP A 173 -1.83 -11.81 -11.29
CA ASP A 173 -1.46 -12.94 -10.43
C ASP A 173 -0.68 -12.49 -9.18
N PHE A 174 0.20 -11.49 -9.33
CA PHE A 174 0.94 -10.91 -8.22
C PHE A 174 0.01 -10.14 -7.27
N ILE A 175 -0.90 -9.34 -7.81
CA ILE A 175 -1.90 -8.58 -7.02
C ILE A 175 -2.75 -9.55 -6.18
N GLU A 176 -3.27 -10.62 -6.79
CA GLU A 176 -4.10 -11.61 -6.11
C GLU A 176 -3.37 -12.28 -4.94
N GLU A 177 -2.11 -12.70 -5.18
CA GLU A 177 -1.26 -13.31 -4.15
C GLU A 177 -0.98 -12.31 -3.01
N GLN A 178 -0.59 -11.08 -3.34
CA GLN A 178 -0.26 -10.07 -2.34
C GLN A 178 -1.46 -9.61 -1.50
N ILE A 179 -2.66 -9.51 -2.09
CA ILE A 179 -3.89 -9.23 -1.33
C ILE A 179 -4.20 -10.39 -0.36
N SER A 180 -4.00 -11.63 -0.80
CA SER A 180 -4.18 -12.81 0.06
C SER A 180 -3.25 -12.78 1.27
N GLU A 181 -1.97 -12.51 1.05
CA GLU A 181 -0.97 -12.42 2.11
C GLU A 181 -1.21 -11.21 3.03
N SER A 182 -1.58 -10.05 2.46
CA SER A 182 -1.88 -8.83 3.22
C SER A 182 -3.06 -9.03 4.16
N THR A 183 -4.17 -9.58 3.66
CA THR A 183 -5.35 -9.87 4.50
C THR A 183 -5.05 -10.89 5.59
N GLN A 184 -4.17 -11.84 5.34
CA GLN A 184 -3.71 -12.80 6.35
C GLN A 184 -2.87 -12.11 7.43
N ARG A 185 -1.87 -11.27 7.06
CA ARG A 185 -1.04 -10.52 8.02
C ARG A 185 -1.86 -9.54 8.84
N LEU A 186 -2.79 -8.82 8.22
CA LEU A 186 -3.72 -7.90 8.87
C LEU A 186 -4.82 -8.61 9.68
N SER A 187 -5.00 -9.92 9.52
CA SER A 187 -6.11 -10.68 10.12
C SER A 187 -7.49 -10.08 9.78
N LEU A 188 -7.68 -9.63 8.56
CA LEU A 188 -8.91 -9.04 8.03
C LEU A 188 -9.49 -9.93 6.94
N LYS A 189 -10.85 -10.03 6.87
CA LYS A 189 -11.51 -10.65 5.71
C LYS A 189 -11.55 -9.72 4.51
N THR A 190 -11.74 -8.43 4.77
CA THR A 190 -11.83 -7.39 3.74
C THR A 190 -10.86 -6.26 4.08
N LEU A 191 -10.01 -5.89 3.14
CA LEU A 191 -9.21 -4.67 3.18
C LEU A 191 -10.06 -3.50 2.68
N ASP A 192 -10.13 -2.39 3.40
CA ASP A 192 -11.00 -1.29 3.00
C ASP A 192 -10.52 -0.64 1.70
N ILE A 193 -9.21 -0.40 1.58
CA ILE A 193 -8.61 0.22 0.40
C ILE A 193 -7.30 -0.47 0.05
N CYS A 194 -7.16 -0.92 -1.20
CA CYS A 194 -5.92 -1.46 -1.77
C CYS A 194 -5.36 -0.51 -2.81
N LEU A 195 -4.14 -0.01 -2.63
CA LEU A 195 -3.49 0.87 -3.59
C LEU A 195 -2.42 0.12 -4.41
N LEU A 196 -2.34 0.40 -5.71
CA LEU A 196 -1.12 0.09 -6.46
C LEU A 196 -0.01 1.04 -5.98
N HIS A 197 1.11 0.47 -5.57
CA HIS A 197 2.19 1.21 -4.93
C HIS A 197 3.27 1.58 -5.93
N ASN A 198 3.30 2.85 -6.34
CA ASN A 198 4.27 3.43 -7.28
C ASN A 198 4.40 2.63 -8.60
N PRO A 199 3.30 2.43 -9.36
CA PRO A 199 3.36 1.71 -10.63
C PRO A 199 4.28 2.37 -11.65
N GLU A 200 4.62 3.64 -11.47
CA GLU A 200 5.61 4.38 -12.28
C GLU A 200 7.01 3.77 -12.28
N TYR A 201 7.32 2.80 -11.42
CA TYR A 201 8.60 2.07 -11.48
C TYR A 201 8.86 1.42 -12.83
N PHE A 202 7.81 1.06 -13.56
CA PHE A 202 7.95 0.62 -14.94
C PHE A 202 8.56 1.71 -15.84
N LEU A 203 8.04 2.93 -15.77
CA LEU A 203 8.52 4.07 -16.55
C LEU A 203 9.92 4.51 -16.10
N LEU A 204 10.17 4.56 -14.78
CA LEU A 204 11.49 4.86 -14.21
C LEU A 204 12.55 3.87 -14.70
N HIS A 205 12.23 2.58 -14.69
CA HIS A 205 13.14 1.54 -15.18
C HIS A 205 13.40 1.69 -16.67
N ALA A 206 12.33 1.83 -17.46
CA ALA A 206 12.44 1.99 -18.92
C ALA A 206 13.27 3.23 -19.31
N GLN A 207 13.11 4.36 -18.61
CA GLN A 207 13.93 5.55 -18.82
C GLN A 207 15.42 5.28 -18.55
N ARG A 208 15.71 4.54 -17.47
CA ARG A 208 17.09 4.22 -17.07
C ARG A 208 17.81 3.32 -18.07
N VAL A 209 17.10 2.35 -18.67
CA VAL A 209 17.69 1.35 -19.58
C VAL A 209 17.52 1.71 -21.06
N GLY A 210 16.88 2.83 -21.39
CA GLY A 210 16.60 3.20 -22.78
C GLY A 210 15.55 2.31 -23.46
N GLY A 211 14.55 1.86 -22.73
CA GLY A 211 13.62 0.78 -23.09
C GLY A 211 12.51 1.13 -24.12
N GLY A 212 12.59 2.27 -24.83
CA GLY A 212 11.60 2.62 -25.84
C GLY A 212 11.20 4.10 -25.86
N THR A 213 10.32 4.47 -26.78
CA THR A 213 9.78 5.83 -26.87
C THR A 213 8.69 6.06 -25.83
N ARG A 214 8.51 7.31 -25.40
CA ARG A 214 7.46 7.65 -24.42
C ARG A 214 6.06 7.17 -24.82
N PRO A 215 5.59 7.36 -26.06
CA PRO A 215 4.25 6.86 -26.47
C PRO A 215 4.10 5.34 -26.32
N GLN A 216 5.13 4.56 -26.67
CA GLN A 216 5.11 3.10 -26.51
C GLN A 216 5.04 2.70 -25.04
N LEU A 217 5.81 3.36 -24.20
CA LEU A 217 5.84 3.07 -22.75
C LEU A 217 4.56 3.51 -22.04
N VAL A 218 3.95 4.63 -22.45
CA VAL A 218 2.63 5.05 -21.94
C VAL A 218 1.57 4.03 -22.33
N SER A 219 1.55 3.57 -23.59
CA SER A 219 0.60 2.53 -24.05
C SER A 219 0.77 1.23 -23.27
N GLU A 220 1.99 0.80 -23.03
CA GLU A 220 2.27 -0.40 -22.21
C GLU A 220 1.88 -0.20 -20.74
N MET A 221 2.10 0.98 -20.15
CA MET A 221 1.64 1.29 -18.79
C MET A 221 0.11 1.25 -18.72
N GLN A 222 -0.60 1.80 -19.70
CA GLN A 222 -2.06 1.76 -19.77
C GLN A 222 -2.57 0.31 -19.86
N ARG A 223 -1.92 -0.56 -20.66
CA ARG A 223 -2.22 -2.00 -20.68
C ARG A 223 -2.07 -2.64 -19.31
N ARG A 224 -0.93 -2.40 -18.63
CA ARG A 224 -0.66 -2.94 -17.29
C ARG A 224 -1.67 -2.45 -16.26
N LEU A 225 -2.00 -1.16 -16.28
CA LEU A 225 -3.02 -0.60 -15.37
C LEU A 225 -4.40 -1.18 -15.64
N LYS A 226 -4.78 -1.39 -16.91
CA LYS A 226 -6.07 -1.99 -17.29
C LYS A 226 -6.20 -3.42 -16.75
N GLU A 227 -5.15 -4.23 -16.88
CA GLU A 227 -5.12 -5.59 -16.34
C GLU A 227 -5.14 -5.59 -14.80
N ALA A 228 -4.36 -4.70 -14.16
CA ALA A 228 -4.35 -4.53 -12.71
C ALA A 228 -5.73 -4.10 -12.18
N PHE A 229 -6.38 -3.12 -12.82
CA PHE A 229 -7.71 -2.66 -12.41
C PHE A 229 -8.78 -3.75 -12.63
N THR A 230 -8.66 -4.53 -13.70
CA THR A 230 -9.54 -5.69 -13.93
C THR A 230 -9.44 -6.70 -12.77
N GLN A 231 -8.22 -6.98 -12.30
CA GLN A 231 -8.03 -7.85 -11.14
C GLN A 231 -8.56 -7.20 -9.86
N LEU A 232 -8.29 -5.92 -9.61
CA LEU A 232 -8.79 -5.22 -8.43
C LEU A 232 -10.32 -5.15 -8.39
N GLU A 233 -10.99 -5.02 -9.53
CA GLU A 233 -12.45 -5.15 -9.63
C GLU A 233 -12.95 -6.56 -9.31
N LYS A 234 -12.22 -7.60 -9.70
CA LYS A 234 -12.52 -8.99 -9.30
C LYS A 234 -12.40 -9.15 -7.78
N GLU A 235 -11.34 -8.61 -7.16
CA GLU A 235 -11.14 -8.61 -5.72
C GLU A 235 -12.26 -7.87 -4.98
N ARG A 236 -12.72 -6.74 -5.52
CA ARG A 236 -13.84 -5.97 -4.99
C ARG A 236 -15.15 -6.76 -5.08
N LYS A 237 -15.43 -7.36 -6.22
CA LYS A 237 -16.65 -8.17 -6.43
C LYS A 237 -16.72 -9.40 -5.51
N THR A 238 -15.56 -9.95 -5.15
CA THR A 238 -15.49 -11.07 -4.18
C THR A 238 -15.48 -10.63 -2.72
N GLY A 239 -15.49 -9.31 -2.47
CA GLY A 239 -15.50 -8.74 -1.12
C GLY A 239 -14.17 -8.81 -0.38
N ARG A 240 -13.05 -9.06 -1.10
CA ARG A 240 -11.73 -9.08 -0.49
C ARG A 240 -11.15 -7.68 -0.28
N ILE A 241 -11.55 -6.73 -1.14
CA ILE A 241 -11.27 -5.30 -0.95
C ILE A 241 -12.56 -4.48 -1.11
N GLY A 242 -12.64 -3.31 -0.48
CA GLY A 242 -13.75 -2.38 -0.64
C GLY A 242 -13.54 -1.45 -1.84
N TYR A 243 -12.42 -0.77 -1.86
CA TYR A 243 -12.03 0.18 -2.90
C TYR A 243 -10.58 -0.03 -3.29
N TYR A 244 -10.20 0.59 -4.41
CA TYR A 244 -8.80 0.60 -4.82
C TYR A 244 -8.37 1.97 -5.36
N GLY A 245 -7.07 2.11 -5.59
CA GLY A 245 -6.49 3.32 -6.12
C GLY A 245 -5.01 3.18 -6.42
N ILE A 246 -4.32 4.30 -6.48
CA ILE A 246 -2.88 4.37 -6.73
C ILE A 246 -2.22 5.28 -5.70
N SER A 247 -1.09 4.81 -5.14
CA SER A 247 -0.11 5.64 -4.45
C SER A 247 1.06 5.88 -5.40
N SER A 248 1.31 7.14 -5.78
CA SER A 248 2.39 7.49 -6.70
C SER A 248 3.13 8.73 -6.24
N ASN A 249 4.45 8.66 -6.29
CA ASN A 249 5.31 9.81 -6.03
C ASN A 249 5.30 10.82 -7.17
N THR A 250 4.86 10.42 -8.37
CA THR A 250 4.90 11.28 -9.57
C THR A 250 3.57 12.00 -9.86
N PHE A 251 2.51 11.75 -9.10
CA PHE A 251 1.26 12.49 -9.26
C PHE A 251 1.38 13.99 -8.98
N ALA A 252 2.37 14.39 -8.18
CA ALA A 252 2.65 15.79 -7.87
C ALA A 252 3.70 16.41 -8.81
N ASP A 253 4.27 15.65 -9.74
CA ASP A 253 5.27 16.14 -10.70
C ASP A 253 4.62 16.98 -11.80
N LYS A 254 5.45 17.76 -12.51
CA LYS A 254 5.01 18.49 -13.71
C LYS A 254 4.45 17.51 -14.76
N GLY A 255 3.25 17.76 -15.24
CA GLY A 255 2.46 16.85 -16.06
C GLY A 255 3.04 16.37 -17.41
N GLN A 256 4.29 16.74 -17.72
CA GLN A 256 5.03 16.30 -18.91
C GLN A 256 6.34 15.56 -18.60
N SER A 257 6.58 15.22 -17.34
CA SER A 257 7.71 14.36 -16.98
C SER A 257 7.56 12.99 -17.64
N PHE A 258 8.68 12.38 -18.04
CA PHE A 258 8.68 11.05 -18.67
C PHE A 258 8.02 9.98 -17.79
N THR A 259 8.12 10.13 -16.49
CA THR A 259 7.68 9.16 -15.48
C THR A 259 6.33 9.48 -14.83
N THR A 260 5.73 10.64 -15.16
CA THR A 260 4.47 11.06 -14.55
C THR A 260 3.31 10.19 -15.02
N LEU A 261 2.53 9.70 -14.06
CA LEU A 261 1.23 9.08 -14.31
C LEU A 261 0.16 10.15 -14.44
N SER A 262 -0.75 9.96 -15.40
CA SER A 262 -1.93 10.82 -15.58
C SER A 262 -3.10 10.29 -14.75
N ILE A 263 -3.62 11.12 -13.85
CA ILE A 263 -4.82 10.75 -13.07
C ILE A 263 -6.04 10.61 -13.98
N SER A 264 -6.16 11.46 -15.03
CA SER A 264 -7.24 11.34 -15.99
C SER A 264 -7.19 10.00 -16.73
N ASP A 265 -6.01 9.57 -17.22
CA ASP A 265 -5.87 8.27 -17.86
C ASP A 265 -6.24 7.11 -16.91
N CYS A 266 -5.87 7.21 -15.62
CA CYS A 266 -6.28 6.22 -14.63
C CYS A 266 -7.81 6.17 -14.45
N MET A 267 -8.47 7.33 -14.44
CA MET A 267 -9.93 7.42 -14.36
C MET A 267 -10.61 6.82 -15.61
N ASP A 268 -10.10 7.14 -16.81
CA ASP A 268 -10.61 6.61 -18.07
C ASP A 268 -10.47 5.08 -18.13
N ILE A 269 -9.31 4.55 -17.71
CA ILE A 269 -9.08 3.10 -17.61
C ILE A 269 -10.05 2.45 -16.61
N ALA A 270 -10.27 3.06 -15.46
CA ALA A 270 -11.20 2.53 -14.47
C ALA A 270 -12.64 2.50 -15.00
N HIS A 271 -13.04 3.55 -15.69
CA HIS A 271 -14.34 3.63 -16.37
C HIS A 271 -14.48 2.57 -17.47
N ASP A 272 -13.45 2.39 -18.28
CA ASP A 272 -13.40 1.36 -19.32
C ASP A 272 -13.54 -0.06 -18.76
N VAL A 273 -12.98 -0.32 -17.57
CA VAL A 273 -13.00 -1.65 -16.94
C VAL A 273 -14.34 -1.94 -16.26
N ALA A 274 -14.97 -0.95 -15.62
CA ALA A 274 -16.12 -1.22 -14.76
C ALA A 274 -17.25 -0.17 -14.80
N GLY A 275 -17.21 0.76 -15.74
CA GLY A 275 -18.21 1.83 -15.88
C GLY A 275 -18.20 2.79 -14.71
N GLU A 276 -19.31 3.48 -14.48
CA GLU A 276 -19.46 4.50 -13.42
C GLU A 276 -19.27 3.94 -11.99
N GLU A 277 -19.58 2.66 -11.79
CA GLU A 277 -19.52 1.98 -10.50
C GLU A 277 -18.15 1.37 -10.20
N HIS A 278 -17.10 1.75 -10.96
CA HIS A 278 -15.72 1.29 -10.70
C HIS A 278 -15.29 1.58 -9.26
N GLY A 279 -14.39 0.76 -8.73
CA GLY A 279 -13.86 0.90 -7.36
C GLY A 279 -12.64 1.79 -7.22
N PHE A 280 -12.12 2.39 -8.31
CA PHE A 280 -11.02 3.35 -8.27
C PHE A 280 -11.51 4.67 -7.65
N ARG A 281 -11.19 4.90 -6.37
CA ARG A 281 -11.75 6.01 -5.58
C ARG A 281 -10.71 6.80 -4.81
N VAL A 282 -9.46 6.33 -4.74
CA VAL A 282 -8.44 6.91 -3.88
C VAL A 282 -7.14 7.09 -4.65
N ILE A 283 -6.53 8.25 -4.50
CA ILE A 283 -5.14 8.51 -4.88
C ILE A 283 -4.37 8.92 -3.64
N GLN A 284 -3.10 8.55 -3.58
CA GLN A 284 -2.16 8.97 -2.55
C GLN A 284 -0.92 9.57 -3.23
N LEU A 285 -0.46 10.69 -2.72
CA LEU A 285 0.70 11.42 -3.26
C LEU A 285 1.46 12.12 -2.15
N PRO A 286 2.75 12.44 -2.34
CA PRO A 286 3.50 13.29 -1.42
C PRO A 286 2.92 14.70 -1.40
N PHE A 287 2.72 15.23 -0.20
CA PHE A 287 2.34 16.63 -0.01
C PHE A 287 2.91 17.16 1.31
N ASN A 288 3.84 18.07 1.21
CA ASN A 288 4.45 18.75 2.35
C ASN A 288 5.05 20.09 1.90
N LEU A 289 5.72 20.81 2.80
CA LEU A 289 6.29 22.15 2.51
C LEU A 289 7.35 22.16 1.40
N ILE A 290 8.02 21.04 1.15
CA ILE A 290 9.03 20.87 0.09
C ILE A 290 8.37 20.33 -1.17
N GLU A 291 7.47 19.36 -1.02
CA GLU A 291 6.75 18.69 -2.10
C GLU A 291 5.34 19.27 -2.23
N ALA A 292 5.24 20.50 -2.70
CA ALA A 292 3.96 21.23 -2.84
C ALA A 292 3.36 21.09 -4.26
N GLY A 293 3.90 20.24 -5.11
CA GLY A 293 3.51 20.13 -6.52
C GLY A 293 2.03 19.84 -6.74
N ALA A 294 1.40 19.07 -5.86
CA ALA A 294 -0.04 18.79 -5.95
C ALA A 294 -0.92 20.07 -5.84
N LEU A 295 -0.41 21.13 -5.23
CA LEU A 295 -1.11 22.42 -5.11
C LEU A 295 -0.64 23.44 -6.17
N CYS A 296 0.65 23.41 -6.50
CA CYS A 296 1.30 24.47 -7.27
C CYS A 296 1.44 24.14 -8.77
N GLU A 297 1.40 22.86 -9.15
CA GLU A 297 1.62 22.43 -10.52
C GLU A 297 0.31 22.02 -11.22
N ARG A 298 0.20 22.37 -12.50
CA ARG A 298 -0.89 21.87 -13.37
C ARG A 298 -0.49 20.53 -13.96
N ASN A 299 -0.62 19.47 -13.18
CA ASN A 299 -0.19 18.11 -13.56
C ASN A 299 -1.33 17.21 -14.03
N THR A 300 -2.56 17.59 -13.80
CA THR A 300 -3.74 16.94 -14.41
C THR A 300 -4.28 17.84 -15.50
N GLY A 301 -4.19 17.40 -16.75
CA GLY A 301 -4.83 18.10 -17.87
C GLY A 301 -6.34 18.10 -17.65
N VAL A 302 -6.90 19.22 -17.21
CA VAL A 302 -8.32 19.47 -17.35
C VAL A 302 -8.47 19.95 -18.80
N ASN A 303 -8.98 19.09 -19.70
CA ASN A 303 -9.54 19.55 -20.95
C ASN A 303 -10.78 20.37 -20.59
N THR A 304 -10.60 21.69 -20.51
CA THR A 304 -11.70 22.64 -20.50
C THR A 304 -12.28 22.79 -21.88
#